data_aad020321ce74baea5c7bd2c34ec7d40
#
_entry.id   aad020321ce74baea5c7bd2c34ec7d40
#
_cell.length_a   1.000
_cell.length_b   1.000
_cell.length_c   1.000
_cell.angle_alpha   90.00
_cell.angle_beta   90.00
_cell.angle_gamma   90.00
#
_symmetry.space_group_name_H-M   'P 1'
#
loop_
_entity.id
_entity.type
_entity.pdbx_description
1 polymer ?
#
loop_
_entity_poly.entity_id
_entity_poly.type
_entity_poly.pdbx_seq_one_letter_code
_entity_poly.pdbx_strand_id
1 'polypeptide(L)'
;MKLRNGSPEDAGMSSGRIRHVERLVQRWADTQVSQAFVTVIARKGIIVSHQAAGTASPGPESSPLKPDTLFPLASITKPITATAAMILVEQGLLSLSFPVSYYIPEFVGEGKHQVLVHQLMTHTSGMRNNEIGEHSRQKEALVDIPPADVNQHPMIHKRLFLGYDAPLWKPPGTEMSYCGYGVELLGEIVRRVSGQTLESFCRDHIFTPLEMNDTYFTVPEALYSRVIRRPEDAPGGRWYHTPEAMSSPSAAGGAYSTALDIAKFGQMFLNKGMYGNERILGAPAVAEMTRNHIPHISSTYGAQFFKEASYGYCWPINHNKKDSGDLFSPKALVCGGAGGVNITIDPHYDTVQVIFSVESKSNDGHNVWFPCMNLFNNAGIAAIEA
;
A
#
# COMPACT_ATOMS: atom_id res chain seq x y z
N MET A 1 -2.59 -18.04 13.10
CA MET A 1 -2.98 -18.96 12.01
C MET A 1 -2.27 -18.53 10.74
N LYS A 2 -1.73 -19.46 9.91
CA LYS A 2 -1.19 -19.15 8.57
C LYS A 2 -2.28 -19.37 7.51
N LEU A 3 -2.15 -18.67 6.39
CA LEU A 3 -2.97 -18.97 5.20
C LEU A 3 -2.65 -20.38 4.68
N ARG A 4 -3.71 -21.12 4.35
CA ARG A 4 -3.63 -22.45 3.71
C ARG A 4 -4.69 -22.60 2.65
N ASN A 5 -4.44 -23.39 1.63
CA ASN A 5 -5.46 -23.73 0.65
C ASN A 5 -6.55 -24.62 1.29
N GLY A 6 -7.79 -24.42 0.85
CA GLY A 6 -8.93 -25.25 1.26
C GLY A 6 -10.15 -24.99 0.40
N SER A 7 -11.24 -25.74 0.66
CA SER A 7 -12.50 -25.52 -0.05
C SER A 7 -13.20 -24.24 0.44
N PRO A 8 -14.03 -23.62 -0.39
CA PRO A 8 -14.90 -22.53 0.05
C PRO A 8 -15.80 -22.93 1.24
N GLU A 9 -16.30 -24.16 1.26
CA GLU A 9 -17.14 -24.69 2.32
C GLU A 9 -16.42 -24.72 3.67
N ASP A 10 -15.12 -25.08 3.71
CA ASP A 10 -14.30 -25.04 4.92
C ASP A 10 -14.19 -23.61 5.51
N ALA A 11 -14.33 -22.61 4.65
CA ALA A 11 -14.36 -21.20 5.02
C ALA A 11 -15.78 -20.66 5.27
N GLY A 12 -16.83 -21.47 5.15
CA GLY A 12 -18.23 -21.05 5.21
C GLY A 12 -18.63 -20.16 4.04
N MET A 13 -18.12 -20.48 2.85
CA MET A 13 -18.39 -19.77 1.60
C MET A 13 -18.94 -20.74 0.55
N SER A 14 -19.70 -20.22 -0.41
CA SER A 14 -20.29 -20.97 -1.51
C SER A 14 -19.30 -21.20 -2.64
N SER A 15 -18.98 -22.46 -2.96
CA SER A 15 -18.19 -22.82 -4.14
C SER A 15 -18.81 -22.31 -5.44
N GLY A 16 -20.15 -22.32 -5.52
CA GLY A 16 -20.85 -21.80 -6.69
C GLY A 16 -20.63 -20.32 -6.91
N ARG A 17 -20.63 -19.52 -5.83
CA ARG A 17 -20.40 -18.08 -5.87
C ARG A 17 -18.90 -17.74 -6.06
N ILE A 18 -17.98 -18.50 -5.46
CA ILE A 18 -16.55 -18.34 -5.72
C ILE A 18 -16.24 -18.60 -7.20
N ARG A 19 -16.75 -19.70 -7.79
CA ARG A 19 -16.62 -19.92 -9.24
C ARG A 19 -17.24 -18.81 -10.10
N HIS A 20 -18.27 -18.12 -9.59
CA HIS A 20 -18.83 -16.95 -10.28
C HIS A 20 -17.82 -15.78 -10.28
N VAL A 21 -17.16 -15.50 -9.15
CA VAL A 21 -16.09 -14.48 -9.06
C VAL A 21 -14.95 -14.80 -10.03
N GLU A 22 -14.51 -16.04 -10.07
CA GLU A 22 -13.45 -16.49 -10.97
C GLU A 22 -13.81 -16.28 -12.44
N ARG A 23 -15.04 -16.65 -12.84
CA ARG A 23 -15.54 -16.39 -14.20
C ARG A 23 -15.68 -14.89 -14.51
N LEU A 24 -16.04 -14.08 -13.52
CA LEU A 24 -16.14 -12.63 -13.68
C LEU A 24 -14.76 -12.04 -14.01
N VAL A 25 -13.73 -12.40 -13.25
CA VAL A 25 -12.34 -11.97 -13.45
C VAL A 25 -11.81 -12.45 -14.81
N GLN A 26 -12.07 -13.73 -15.16
CA GLN A 26 -11.67 -14.27 -16.47
C GLN A 26 -12.32 -13.50 -17.62
N ARG A 27 -13.62 -13.20 -17.52
CA ARG A 27 -14.34 -12.42 -18.53
C ARG A 27 -13.74 -11.02 -18.69
N TRP A 28 -13.35 -10.35 -17.62
CA TRP A 28 -12.71 -9.03 -17.71
C TRP A 28 -11.36 -9.10 -18.45
N ALA A 29 -10.59 -10.16 -18.24
CA ALA A 29 -9.37 -10.39 -19.01
C ALA A 29 -9.67 -10.69 -20.48
N ASP A 30 -10.63 -11.57 -20.77
CA ASP A 30 -11.01 -11.96 -22.15
C ASP A 30 -11.56 -10.78 -22.95
N THR A 31 -12.29 -9.88 -22.29
CA THR A 31 -12.85 -8.66 -22.91
C THR A 31 -11.94 -7.44 -22.81
N GLN A 32 -10.68 -7.64 -22.39
CA GLN A 32 -9.65 -6.60 -22.31
C GLN A 32 -10.06 -5.38 -21.46
N VAL A 33 -10.88 -5.58 -20.42
CA VAL A 33 -11.16 -4.55 -19.42
C VAL A 33 -9.86 -4.14 -18.71
N SER A 34 -8.99 -5.09 -18.45
CA SER A 34 -7.58 -4.90 -18.11
C SER A 34 -6.76 -6.03 -18.71
N GLN A 35 -5.51 -5.74 -19.00
CA GLN A 35 -4.54 -6.70 -19.51
C GLN A 35 -4.36 -7.91 -18.59
N ALA A 36 -4.39 -7.69 -17.28
CA ALA A 36 -3.95 -8.66 -16.30
C ALA A 36 -4.74 -8.56 -14.99
N PHE A 37 -5.06 -9.71 -14.41
CA PHE A 37 -5.64 -9.82 -13.07
C PHE A 37 -4.96 -10.96 -12.31
N VAL A 38 -4.45 -10.67 -11.09
CA VAL A 38 -4.13 -11.70 -10.10
C VAL A 38 -4.98 -11.43 -8.87
N THR A 39 -5.75 -12.42 -8.43
CA THR A 39 -6.68 -12.27 -7.32
C THR A 39 -6.45 -13.33 -6.24
N VAL A 40 -6.66 -12.93 -4.98
CA VAL A 40 -6.71 -13.85 -3.83
C VAL A 40 -7.96 -13.54 -3.02
N ILE A 41 -8.71 -14.57 -2.66
CA ILE A 41 -9.79 -14.49 -1.67
C ILE A 41 -9.47 -15.50 -0.57
N ALA A 42 -9.36 -15.00 0.65
CA ALA A 42 -9.18 -15.83 1.83
C ALA A 42 -10.19 -15.46 2.91
N ARG A 43 -10.70 -16.46 3.64
CA ARG A 43 -11.55 -16.29 4.81
C ARG A 43 -11.17 -17.29 5.89
N LYS A 44 -11.16 -16.86 7.16
CA LYS A 44 -10.80 -17.71 8.32
C LYS A 44 -9.45 -18.43 8.11
N GLY A 45 -8.48 -17.77 7.47
CA GLY A 45 -7.16 -18.32 7.14
C GLY A 45 -7.15 -19.35 6.00
N ILE A 46 -8.26 -19.54 5.29
CA ILE A 46 -8.38 -20.47 4.16
C ILE A 46 -8.41 -19.68 2.85
N ILE A 47 -7.45 -19.94 1.98
CA ILE A 47 -7.45 -19.44 0.60
C ILE A 47 -8.46 -20.25 -0.18
N VAL A 48 -9.56 -19.62 -0.58
CA VAL A 48 -10.66 -20.23 -1.33
C VAL A 48 -10.57 -19.97 -2.83
N SER A 49 -9.79 -18.95 -3.23
CA SER A 49 -9.46 -18.67 -4.64
C SER A 49 -8.11 -17.96 -4.73
N HIS A 50 -7.26 -18.39 -5.66
CA HIS A 50 -6.03 -17.73 -6.08
C HIS A 50 -5.90 -17.90 -7.58
N GLN A 51 -6.22 -16.86 -8.35
CA GLN A 51 -6.37 -16.91 -9.81
C GLN A 51 -5.46 -15.88 -10.48
N ALA A 52 -4.94 -16.25 -11.66
CA ALA A 52 -4.34 -15.32 -12.61
C ALA A 52 -5.11 -15.40 -13.93
N ALA A 53 -5.44 -14.25 -14.54
CA ALA A 53 -6.13 -14.15 -15.81
C ALA A 53 -5.53 -13.02 -16.65
N GLY A 54 -5.41 -13.25 -17.97
CA GLY A 54 -4.81 -12.29 -18.89
C GLY A 54 -3.33 -12.55 -19.20
N THR A 55 -2.55 -11.50 -19.47
CA THR A 55 -1.20 -11.60 -20.03
C THR A 55 -0.17 -10.80 -19.23
N ALA A 56 1.09 -11.28 -19.23
CA ALA A 56 2.20 -10.67 -18.48
C ALA A 56 2.74 -9.38 -19.12
N SER A 57 2.42 -9.13 -20.40
CA SER A 57 2.80 -7.92 -21.14
C SER A 57 1.74 -7.57 -22.19
N PRO A 58 1.72 -6.34 -22.71
CA PRO A 58 0.87 -6.01 -23.83
C PRO A 58 1.32 -6.71 -25.14
N GLY A 59 0.36 -6.94 -26.03
CA GLY A 59 0.61 -7.44 -27.38
C GLY A 59 0.45 -8.93 -27.57
N PRO A 60 0.43 -9.41 -28.84
CA PRO A 60 0.07 -10.77 -29.20
C PRO A 60 1.12 -11.82 -28.79
N GLU A 61 2.38 -11.42 -28.63
CA GLU A 61 3.48 -12.31 -28.25
C GLU A 61 3.61 -12.47 -26.72
N SER A 62 2.63 -11.98 -25.97
CA SER A 62 2.67 -12.04 -24.49
C SER A 62 2.40 -13.45 -23.96
N SER A 63 3.18 -13.85 -22.95
CA SER A 63 2.91 -15.07 -22.20
C SER A 63 1.69 -14.93 -21.29
N PRO A 64 1.00 -16.04 -20.97
CA PRO A 64 -0.05 -16.03 -19.95
C PRO A 64 0.46 -15.49 -18.61
N LEU A 65 -0.40 -14.73 -17.94
CA LEU A 65 -0.10 -14.22 -16.60
C LEU A 65 0.05 -15.37 -15.60
N LYS A 66 1.00 -15.24 -14.68
CA LYS A 66 1.20 -16.23 -13.61
C LYS A 66 0.75 -15.68 -12.26
N PRO A 67 0.29 -16.55 -11.32
CA PRO A 67 -0.09 -16.11 -9.98
C PRO A 67 1.07 -15.49 -9.17
N ASP A 68 2.32 -15.84 -9.50
CA ASP A 68 3.54 -15.34 -8.88
C ASP A 68 4.16 -14.13 -9.61
N THR A 69 3.42 -13.51 -10.52
CA THR A 69 3.83 -12.26 -11.19
C THR A 69 3.97 -11.15 -10.15
N LEU A 70 5.09 -10.40 -10.24
CA LEU A 70 5.37 -9.26 -9.36
C LEU A 70 4.66 -8.00 -9.89
N PHE A 71 3.93 -7.35 -9.02
CA PHE A 71 3.28 -6.07 -9.30
C PHE A 71 3.89 -4.95 -8.46
N PRO A 72 4.04 -3.73 -9.00
CA PRO A 72 4.34 -2.56 -8.18
C PRO A 72 3.17 -2.31 -7.23
N LEU A 73 3.45 -2.26 -5.95
CA LEU A 73 2.44 -2.07 -4.90
C LEU A 73 1.95 -0.62 -4.82
N ALA A 74 2.74 0.32 -5.31
CA ALA A 74 2.46 1.74 -5.13
C ALA A 74 2.02 2.00 -3.67
N SER A 75 0.87 2.60 -3.44
CA SER A 75 0.45 3.01 -2.08
C SER A 75 0.21 1.89 -1.07
N ILE A 76 0.10 0.63 -1.49
CA ILE A 76 0.08 -0.51 -0.55
C ILE A 76 1.43 -0.64 0.20
N THR A 77 2.49 -0.02 -0.28
CA THR A 77 3.76 0.12 0.45
C THR A 77 3.62 0.85 1.78
N LYS A 78 2.71 1.84 1.88
CA LYS A 78 2.58 2.70 3.06
C LYS A 78 2.20 1.94 4.35
N PRO A 79 1.21 1.04 4.36
CA PRO A 79 0.96 0.18 5.52
C PRO A 79 2.16 -0.68 5.93
N ILE A 80 2.99 -1.13 4.99
CA ILE A 80 4.22 -1.88 5.28
C ILE A 80 5.21 -0.98 6.02
N THR A 81 5.45 0.23 5.53
CA THR A 81 6.31 1.23 6.18
C THR A 81 5.78 1.63 7.56
N ALA A 82 4.45 1.81 7.70
CA ALA A 82 3.83 2.08 9.01
C ALA A 82 4.00 0.90 9.98
N THR A 83 3.91 -0.34 9.50
CA THR A 83 4.18 -1.54 10.31
C THR A 83 5.62 -1.56 10.81
N ALA A 84 6.59 -1.21 9.96
CA ALA A 84 8.01 -1.08 10.37
C ALA A 84 8.19 -0.02 11.47
N ALA A 85 7.54 1.14 11.34
CA ALA A 85 7.57 2.16 12.38
C ALA A 85 6.93 1.65 13.69
N MET A 86 5.81 0.93 13.63
CA MET A 86 5.14 0.40 14.81
C MET A 86 5.94 -0.69 15.52
N ILE A 87 6.75 -1.46 14.81
CA ILE A 87 7.71 -2.39 15.42
C ILE A 87 8.71 -1.62 16.29
N LEU A 88 9.26 -0.50 15.80
CA LEU A 88 10.16 0.35 16.58
C LEU A 88 9.45 1.01 17.77
N VAL A 89 8.16 1.31 17.66
CA VAL A 89 7.35 1.79 18.80
C VAL A 89 7.25 0.71 19.88
N GLU A 90 6.96 -0.53 19.50
CA GLU A 90 6.91 -1.66 20.45
C GLU A 90 8.26 -1.96 21.12
N GLN A 91 9.35 -1.67 20.40
CA GLN A 91 10.71 -1.80 20.96
C GLN A 91 11.11 -0.63 21.88
N GLY A 92 10.25 0.40 22.02
CA GLY A 92 10.55 1.59 22.81
C GLY A 92 11.58 2.54 22.17
N LEU A 93 11.85 2.39 20.88
CA LEU A 93 12.84 3.18 20.15
C LEU A 93 12.23 4.37 19.40
N LEU A 94 10.93 4.34 19.12
CA LEU A 94 10.20 5.38 18.39
C LEU A 94 8.97 5.83 19.18
N SER A 95 8.79 7.14 19.31
CA SER A 95 7.57 7.75 19.87
C SER A 95 6.78 8.48 18.79
N LEU A 96 5.52 8.10 18.63
CA LEU A 96 4.63 8.72 17.63
C LEU A 96 4.19 10.13 17.98
N SER A 97 4.29 10.52 19.26
CA SER A 97 3.97 11.85 19.79
C SER A 97 5.16 12.81 19.78
N PHE A 98 6.33 12.37 19.35
CA PHE A 98 7.48 13.25 19.21
C PHE A 98 7.44 14.01 17.88
N PRO A 99 7.99 15.23 17.83
CA PRO A 99 8.14 15.96 16.58
C PRO A 99 9.01 15.19 15.58
N VAL A 100 8.68 15.28 14.30
CA VAL A 100 9.51 14.72 13.21
C VAL A 100 10.94 15.24 13.28
N SER A 101 11.12 16.54 13.60
CA SER A 101 12.43 17.19 13.76
C SER A 101 13.30 16.61 14.88
N TYR A 102 12.73 15.86 15.83
CA TYR A 102 13.51 15.11 16.82
C TYR A 102 14.35 14.00 16.18
N TYR A 103 13.79 13.32 15.17
CA TYR A 103 14.45 12.23 14.45
C TYR A 103 15.16 12.71 13.18
N ILE A 104 14.66 13.79 12.58
CA ILE A 104 15.19 14.42 11.36
C ILE A 104 15.41 15.90 11.63
N PRO A 105 16.55 16.29 12.23
CA PRO A 105 16.84 17.69 12.55
C PRO A 105 16.83 18.64 11.35
N GLU A 106 17.05 18.11 10.13
CA GLU A 106 17.01 18.85 8.87
C GLU A 106 15.59 19.21 8.42
N PHE A 107 14.55 18.61 9.03
CA PHE A 107 13.15 18.93 8.78
C PHE A 107 12.77 20.24 9.47
N VAL A 108 13.14 21.36 8.85
CA VAL A 108 13.05 22.72 9.40
C VAL A 108 12.11 23.60 8.61
N GLY A 109 11.65 24.69 9.22
CA GLY A 109 10.76 25.69 8.64
C GLY A 109 9.61 26.06 9.58
N GLU A 110 8.84 27.06 9.19
CA GLU A 110 7.72 27.57 9.99
C GLU A 110 6.71 26.45 10.30
N GLY A 111 6.35 26.30 11.58
CA GLY A 111 5.37 25.32 12.05
C GLY A 111 5.84 23.86 12.09
N LYS A 112 6.99 23.51 11.50
CA LYS A 112 7.43 22.11 11.39
C LYS A 112 7.80 21.46 12.71
N HIS A 113 8.18 22.24 13.71
CA HIS A 113 8.42 21.73 15.07
C HIS A 113 7.15 21.17 15.73
N GLN A 114 5.96 21.45 15.17
CA GLN A 114 4.68 20.93 15.64
C GLN A 114 4.24 19.66 14.89
N VAL A 115 4.93 19.29 13.81
CA VAL A 115 4.58 18.08 13.04
C VAL A 115 5.02 16.85 13.82
N LEU A 116 4.06 16.05 14.29
CA LEU A 116 4.30 14.83 15.04
C LEU A 116 4.40 13.60 14.12
N VAL A 117 5.14 12.58 14.54
CA VAL A 117 5.36 11.37 13.73
C VAL A 117 4.05 10.70 13.32
N HIS A 118 3.06 10.57 14.22
CA HIS A 118 1.76 9.97 13.87
C HIS A 118 1.02 10.72 12.74
N GLN A 119 1.25 12.03 12.59
CA GLN A 119 0.62 12.84 11.56
C GLN A 119 1.15 12.53 10.15
N LEU A 120 2.35 11.93 10.04
CA LEU A 120 2.85 11.39 8.77
C LEU A 120 2.01 10.20 8.30
N MET A 121 1.58 9.34 9.22
CA MET A 121 0.80 8.13 8.94
C MET A 121 -0.69 8.40 8.76
N THR A 122 -1.20 9.50 9.29
CA THR A 122 -2.61 9.92 9.14
C THR A 122 -2.81 10.97 8.06
N HIS A 123 -1.72 11.38 7.37
CA HIS A 123 -1.71 12.44 6.38
C HIS A 123 -2.25 13.80 6.88
N THR A 124 -2.06 14.08 8.17
CA THR A 124 -2.49 15.33 8.80
C THR A 124 -1.32 16.23 9.21
N SER A 125 -0.16 16.00 8.62
CA SER A 125 1.08 16.76 8.91
C SER A 125 1.06 18.22 8.44
N GLY A 126 0.05 18.63 7.68
CA GLY A 126 0.00 19.95 7.03
C GLY A 126 0.86 20.03 5.75
N MET A 127 1.50 18.93 5.36
CA MET A 127 2.24 18.83 4.09
C MET A 127 1.34 18.44 2.94
N ARG A 128 1.70 18.85 1.72
CA ARG A 128 1.01 18.49 0.49
C ARG A 128 2.00 18.21 -0.64
N ASN A 129 1.77 17.16 -1.43
CA ASN A 129 2.70 16.73 -2.48
C ASN A 129 3.00 17.80 -3.52
N ASN A 130 1.99 18.60 -3.90
CA ASN A 130 2.14 19.63 -4.94
C ASN A 130 3.08 20.74 -4.47
N GLU A 131 2.90 21.24 -3.26
CA GLU A 131 3.72 22.30 -2.66
C GLU A 131 5.16 21.84 -2.46
N ILE A 132 5.34 20.58 -1.98
CA ILE A 132 6.66 19.99 -1.84
C ILE A 132 7.31 19.79 -3.20
N GLY A 133 6.58 19.31 -4.19
CA GLY A 133 7.09 19.10 -5.56
C GLY A 133 7.50 20.41 -6.23
N GLU A 134 6.74 21.48 -6.04
CA GLU A 134 7.09 22.81 -6.56
C GLU A 134 8.34 23.36 -5.89
N HIS A 135 8.37 23.34 -4.56
CA HIS A 135 9.54 23.75 -3.77
C HIS A 135 10.80 22.97 -4.15
N SER A 136 10.68 21.64 -4.27
CA SER A 136 11.81 20.77 -4.63
C SER A 136 12.38 21.09 -6.00
N ARG A 137 11.54 21.35 -7.02
CA ARG A 137 11.99 21.75 -8.37
C ARG A 137 12.74 23.09 -8.35
N GLN A 138 12.22 24.08 -7.60
CA GLN A 138 12.87 25.38 -7.45
C GLN A 138 14.20 25.27 -6.74
N LYS A 139 14.25 24.52 -5.64
CA LYS A 139 15.46 24.32 -4.84
C LYS A 139 16.52 23.54 -5.62
N GLU A 140 16.16 22.50 -6.37
CA GLU A 140 17.11 21.68 -7.14
C GLU A 140 17.92 22.51 -8.14
N ALA A 141 17.35 23.59 -8.68
CA ALA A 141 18.03 24.49 -9.60
C ALA A 141 19.05 25.42 -8.92
N LEU A 142 19.04 25.49 -7.59
CA LEU A 142 19.78 26.49 -6.81
C LEU A 142 20.86 25.90 -5.88
N VAL A 143 20.80 24.59 -5.60
CA VAL A 143 21.66 23.97 -4.59
C VAL A 143 22.36 22.71 -5.11
N ASP A 144 23.59 22.48 -4.66
CA ASP A 144 24.25 21.21 -4.80
C ASP A 144 23.69 20.22 -3.76
N ILE A 145 23.35 19.02 -4.22
CA ILE A 145 22.83 17.97 -3.35
C ILE A 145 24.02 17.26 -2.68
N PRO A 146 24.12 17.27 -1.34
CA PRO A 146 25.20 16.57 -0.65
C PRO A 146 25.12 15.06 -0.91
N PRO A 147 26.23 14.32 -0.73
CA PRO A 147 26.21 12.87 -0.87
C PRO A 147 25.25 12.24 0.15
N ALA A 148 24.61 11.14 -0.25
CA ALA A 148 23.76 10.35 0.63
C ALA A 148 24.60 9.65 1.72
N ASP A 149 23.98 9.38 2.88
CA ASP A 149 24.56 8.52 3.91
C ASP A 149 24.80 7.09 3.38
N VAL A 150 25.70 6.34 4.02
CA VAL A 150 26.10 4.99 3.60
C VAL A 150 24.90 4.04 3.41
N ASN A 151 23.88 4.15 4.26
CA ASN A 151 22.69 3.28 4.24
C ASN A 151 21.46 3.99 3.65
N GLN A 152 21.66 5.03 2.85
CA GLN A 152 20.57 5.79 2.24
C GLN A 152 20.68 5.74 0.71
N HIS A 153 19.60 5.35 0.06
CA HIS A 153 19.56 5.30 -1.40
C HIS A 153 19.63 6.73 -1.98
N PRO A 154 20.49 7.03 -2.98
CA PRO A 154 20.71 8.39 -3.49
C PRO A 154 19.43 9.10 -3.97
N MET A 155 18.51 8.40 -4.64
CA MET A 155 17.24 8.99 -5.07
C MET A 155 16.35 9.38 -3.88
N ILE A 156 16.33 8.57 -2.83
CA ILE A 156 15.56 8.87 -1.60
C ILE A 156 16.20 10.04 -0.86
N HIS A 157 17.53 10.04 -0.73
CA HIS A 157 18.28 11.16 -0.18
C HIS A 157 17.95 12.47 -0.89
N LYS A 158 18.08 12.49 -2.21
CA LYS A 158 17.75 13.66 -3.04
C LYS A 158 16.32 14.16 -2.80
N ARG A 159 15.33 13.25 -2.83
CA ARG A 159 13.92 13.59 -2.58
C ARG A 159 13.70 14.19 -1.20
N LEU A 160 14.29 13.60 -0.17
CA LEU A 160 14.17 14.08 1.20
C LEU A 160 14.84 15.44 1.37
N PHE A 161 16.10 15.57 0.93
CA PHE A 161 16.88 16.80 1.02
C PHE A 161 16.18 18.00 0.37
N LEU A 162 15.62 17.80 -0.82
CA LEU A 162 14.93 18.86 -1.53
C LEU A 162 13.61 19.29 -0.86
N GLY A 163 13.00 18.44 -0.06
CA GLY A 163 11.71 18.71 0.57
C GLY A 163 11.79 19.05 2.07
N TYR A 164 12.95 18.92 2.71
CA TYR A 164 13.05 19.12 4.17
C TYR A 164 12.58 20.49 4.64
N ASP A 165 12.80 21.54 3.90
CA ASP A 165 12.44 22.92 4.19
C ASP A 165 11.23 23.44 3.39
N ALA A 166 10.56 22.58 2.63
CA ALA A 166 9.34 22.96 1.91
C ALA A 166 8.27 23.47 2.90
N PRO A 167 7.54 24.54 2.57
CA PRO A 167 6.55 25.12 3.48
C PRO A 167 5.40 24.15 3.76
N LEU A 168 4.80 24.28 4.95
CA LEU A 168 3.52 23.62 5.24
C LEU A 168 2.41 24.35 4.50
N TRP A 169 1.45 23.58 3.96
CA TRP A 169 0.27 24.11 3.32
C TRP A 169 -0.79 24.57 4.33
N LYS A 170 -0.87 23.87 5.48
CA LYS A 170 -1.76 24.18 6.60
C LYS A 170 -1.09 23.82 7.94
N PRO A 171 -1.62 24.33 9.06
CA PRO A 171 -1.17 23.87 10.37
C PRO A 171 -1.37 22.36 10.54
N PRO A 172 -0.44 21.64 11.20
CA PRO A 172 -0.57 20.22 11.47
C PRO A 172 -1.86 19.89 12.23
N GLY A 173 -2.51 18.79 11.89
CA GLY A 173 -3.72 18.29 12.56
C GLY A 173 -5.03 18.93 12.09
N THR A 174 -5.02 19.91 11.18
CA THR A 174 -6.23 20.67 10.80
C THR A 174 -7.00 20.06 9.62
N GLU A 175 -6.30 19.35 8.74
CA GLU A 175 -6.90 18.72 7.56
C GLU A 175 -6.11 17.48 7.18
N MET A 176 -6.76 16.46 6.63
CA MET A 176 -6.11 15.35 5.99
C MET A 176 -5.79 15.72 4.54
N SER A 177 -4.51 15.77 4.20
CA SER A 177 -4.03 15.91 2.83
C SER A 177 -3.10 14.75 2.50
N TYR A 178 -3.54 13.85 1.60
CA TYR A 178 -2.77 12.67 1.23
C TYR A 178 -1.40 13.06 0.70
N CYS A 179 -0.34 12.71 1.44
CA CYS A 179 1.02 13.15 1.18
C CYS A 179 2.01 11.98 1.23
N GLY A 180 2.54 11.61 0.07
CA GLY A 180 3.56 10.55 -0.02
C GLY A 180 4.88 10.96 0.63
N TYR A 181 5.25 12.23 0.53
CA TYR A 181 6.47 12.74 1.15
C TYR A 181 6.50 12.54 2.68
N GLY A 182 5.34 12.64 3.34
CA GLY A 182 5.26 12.33 4.77
C GLY A 182 5.65 10.88 5.09
N VAL A 183 5.30 9.94 4.22
CA VAL A 183 5.68 8.53 4.40
C VAL A 183 7.14 8.29 4.01
N GLU A 184 7.72 9.07 3.08
CA GLU A 184 9.18 9.04 2.86
C GLU A 184 9.95 9.49 4.13
N LEU A 185 9.46 10.55 4.82
CA LEU A 185 10.02 10.94 6.13
C LEU A 185 9.88 9.84 7.17
N LEU A 186 8.75 9.12 7.19
CA LEU A 186 8.56 7.97 8.08
C LEU A 186 9.58 6.85 7.80
N GLY A 187 9.80 6.52 6.53
CA GLY A 187 10.83 5.57 6.12
C GLY A 187 12.24 5.99 6.53
N GLU A 188 12.55 7.29 6.44
CA GLU A 188 13.82 7.85 6.92
C GLU A 188 13.95 7.77 8.45
N ILE A 189 12.86 8.00 9.19
CA ILE A 189 12.84 7.78 10.64
C ILE A 189 13.14 6.32 10.97
N VAL A 190 12.49 5.36 10.28
CA VAL A 190 12.79 3.93 10.45
C VAL A 190 14.27 3.65 10.21
N ARG A 191 14.86 4.17 9.12
CA ARG A 191 16.28 4.01 8.80
C ARG A 191 17.19 4.55 9.90
N ARG A 192 16.94 5.78 10.39
CA ARG A 192 17.78 6.43 11.41
C ARG A 192 17.68 5.73 12.75
N VAL A 193 16.48 5.37 13.16
CA VAL A 193 16.25 4.76 14.48
C VAL A 193 16.76 3.32 14.53
N SER A 194 16.57 2.53 13.45
CA SER A 194 17.04 1.14 13.39
C SER A 194 18.51 0.99 13.00
N GLY A 195 19.10 1.98 12.34
CA GLY A 195 20.44 1.87 11.74
C GLY A 195 20.48 0.98 10.48
N GLN A 196 19.34 0.51 9.99
CA GLN A 196 19.21 -0.38 8.83
C GLN A 196 18.55 0.35 7.64
N THR A 197 18.77 -0.15 6.41
CA THR A 197 17.93 0.28 5.28
C THR A 197 16.48 -0.15 5.52
N LEU A 198 15.51 0.57 4.95
CA LEU A 198 14.09 0.18 5.04
C LEU A 198 13.86 -1.23 4.49
N GLU A 199 14.51 -1.59 3.37
CA GLU A 199 14.46 -2.94 2.79
C GLU A 199 14.93 -4.00 3.80
N SER A 200 16.12 -3.83 4.40
CA SER A 200 16.66 -4.79 5.35
C SER A 200 15.77 -4.93 6.57
N PHE A 201 15.33 -3.81 7.14
CA PHE A 201 14.46 -3.82 8.31
C PHE A 201 13.13 -4.52 8.03
N CYS A 202 12.47 -4.20 6.90
CA CYS A 202 11.21 -4.86 6.53
C CYS A 202 11.41 -6.35 6.21
N ARG A 203 12.52 -6.72 5.60
CA ARG A 203 12.84 -8.12 5.31
C ARG A 203 12.98 -8.93 6.59
N ASP A 204 13.77 -8.44 7.54
CA ASP A 204 14.06 -9.16 8.78
C ASP A 204 12.83 -9.26 9.69
N HIS A 205 12.04 -8.18 9.79
CA HIS A 205 10.99 -8.06 10.79
C HIS A 205 9.56 -8.27 10.25
N ILE A 206 9.36 -8.21 8.92
CA ILE A 206 8.03 -8.34 8.30
C ILE A 206 8.02 -9.45 7.26
N PHE A 207 8.86 -9.35 6.21
CA PHE A 207 8.72 -10.23 5.05
C PHE A 207 9.11 -11.68 5.37
N THR A 208 10.26 -11.90 5.99
CA THR A 208 10.72 -13.24 6.36
C THR A 208 9.78 -13.92 7.36
N PRO A 209 9.37 -13.29 8.49
CA PRO A 209 8.44 -13.91 9.42
C PRO A 209 7.05 -14.19 8.84
N LEU A 210 6.59 -13.37 7.87
CA LEU A 210 5.33 -13.58 7.15
C LEU A 210 5.47 -14.55 5.96
N GLU A 211 6.68 -15.06 5.67
CA GLU A 211 6.94 -15.87 4.47
C GLU A 211 6.61 -15.14 3.16
N MET A 212 6.78 -13.80 3.15
CA MET A 212 6.59 -12.94 1.97
C MET A 212 7.86 -12.96 1.12
N ASN A 213 8.15 -14.11 0.52
CA ASN A 213 9.43 -14.37 -0.16
C ASN A 213 9.58 -13.63 -1.48
N ASP A 214 8.49 -13.14 -2.04
CA ASP A 214 8.41 -12.40 -3.30
C ASP A 214 8.00 -10.94 -3.08
N THR A 215 8.44 -10.32 -1.97
CA THR A 215 8.20 -8.91 -1.65
C THR A 215 9.52 -8.15 -1.48
N TYR A 216 9.65 -7.02 -2.18
CA TYR A 216 10.90 -6.28 -2.32
C TYR A 216 10.64 -4.77 -2.38
N PHE A 217 11.48 -3.95 -1.74
CA PHE A 217 11.61 -2.53 -2.08
C PHE A 217 12.61 -2.34 -3.24
N THR A 218 13.61 -3.22 -3.32
CA THR A 218 14.55 -3.30 -4.43
C THR A 218 14.44 -4.70 -5.04
N VAL A 219 13.86 -4.79 -6.23
CA VAL A 219 13.68 -6.06 -6.93
C VAL A 219 15.04 -6.58 -7.39
N PRO A 220 15.44 -7.82 -7.09
CA PRO A 220 16.65 -8.42 -7.64
C PRO A 220 16.59 -8.48 -9.18
N GLU A 221 17.68 -8.13 -9.87
CA GLU A 221 17.72 -8.11 -11.36
C GLU A 221 17.29 -9.44 -11.99
N ALA A 222 17.64 -10.57 -11.37
CA ALA A 222 17.23 -11.89 -11.83
C ALA A 222 15.70 -12.08 -11.87
N LEU A 223 14.93 -11.24 -11.16
CA LEU A 223 13.47 -11.28 -11.09
C LEU A 223 12.79 -10.23 -11.96
N TYR A 224 13.51 -9.38 -12.67
CA TYR A 224 12.91 -8.32 -13.52
C TYR A 224 11.95 -8.88 -14.56
N SER A 225 12.22 -10.08 -15.07
CA SER A 225 11.35 -10.76 -16.03
C SER A 225 9.99 -11.21 -15.43
N ARG A 226 9.89 -11.28 -14.10
CA ARG A 226 8.63 -11.59 -13.39
C ARG A 226 7.78 -10.36 -13.13
N VAL A 227 8.31 -9.15 -13.34
CA VAL A 227 7.55 -7.91 -13.13
C VAL A 227 6.59 -7.69 -14.28
N ILE A 228 5.33 -7.42 -13.95
CA ILE A 228 4.28 -7.11 -14.94
C ILE A 228 4.71 -5.96 -15.85
N ARG A 229 4.61 -6.14 -17.15
CA ARG A 229 4.84 -5.08 -18.12
C ARG A 229 3.52 -4.42 -18.46
N ARG A 230 3.50 -3.09 -18.44
CA ARG A 230 2.32 -2.28 -18.63
C ARG A 230 2.31 -1.65 -20.02
N PRO A 231 1.13 -1.37 -20.62
CA PRO A 231 1.01 -0.49 -21.78
C PRO A 231 1.64 0.88 -21.49
N GLU A 232 2.14 1.55 -22.53
CA GLU A 232 2.79 2.86 -22.39
C GLU A 232 1.85 3.95 -21.89
N ASP A 233 0.59 3.86 -22.25
CA ASP A 233 -0.49 4.78 -21.91
C ASP A 233 -1.18 4.45 -20.56
N ALA A 234 -0.83 3.32 -19.95
CA ALA A 234 -1.33 2.98 -18.61
C ALA A 234 -0.77 3.94 -17.55
N PRO A 235 -1.53 4.27 -16.50
CA PRO A 235 -1.03 5.05 -15.38
C PRO A 235 0.27 4.47 -14.80
N GLY A 236 1.31 5.32 -14.72
CA GLY A 236 2.66 4.89 -14.37
C GLY A 236 3.41 4.12 -15.47
N GLY A 237 2.73 3.72 -16.53
CA GLY A 237 3.21 3.18 -17.80
C GLY A 237 4.54 2.44 -17.73
N ARG A 238 5.50 2.91 -18.50
CA ARG A 238 6.86 2.34 -18.54
C ARG A 238 7.64 2.47 -17.23
N TRP A 239 7.32 3.46 -16.38
CA TRP A 239 8.12 3.74 -15.18
C TRP A 239 8.24 2.50 -14.27
N TYR A 240 7.13 1.84 -13.96
CA TYR A 240 7.11 0.74 -12.99
C TYR A 240 7.92 -0.51 -13.38
N HIS A 241 8.34 -0.63 -14.64
CA HIS A 241 9.20 -1.75 -15.06
C HIS A 241 10.56 -1.28 -15.59
N THR A 242 10.97 -0.04 -15.24
CA THR A 242 12.34 0.41 -15.46
C THR A 242 13.26 -0.06 -14.34
N PRO A 243 14.55 -0.30 -14.62
CA PRO A 243 15.53 -0.62 -13.59
C PRO A 243 15.55 0.42 -12.45
N GLU A 244 15.39 1.71 -12.78
CA GLU A 244 15.37 2.80 -11.78
C GLU A 244 14.19 2.65 -10.82
N ALA A 245 12.99 2.34 -11.32
CA ALA A 245 11.82 2.15 -10.46
C ALA A 245 11.95 0.90 -9.60
N MET A 246 12.42 -0.21 -10.20
CA MET A 246 12.59 -1.50 -9.52
C MET A 246 13.71 -1.48 -8.48
N SER A 247 14.64 -0.52 -8.55
CA SER A 247 15.72 -0.34 -7.57
C SER A 247 15.48 0.82 -6.59
N SER A 248 14.37 1.56 -6.69
CA SER A 248 14.08 2.73 -5.85
C SER A 248 13.25 2.35 -4.62
N PRO A 249 13.86 2.27 -3.41
CA PRO A 249 13.19 1.83 -2.18
C PRO A 249 12.31 2.93 -1.55
N SER A 250 11.39 3.52 -2.32
CA SER A 250 10.47 4.53 -1.82
C SER A 250 9.55 3.96 -0.73
N ALA A 251 9.59 4.56 0.45
CA ALA A 251 8.75 4.18 1.59
C ALA A 251 7.25 4.43 1.31
N ALA A 252 6.95 5.33 0.39
CA ALA A 252 5.57 5.70 0.06
C ALA A 252 4.97 4.88 -1.08
N GLY A 253 5.79 4.15 -1.86
CA GLY A 253 5.24 3.50 -3.05
C GLY A 253 6.20 2.62 -3.85
N GLY A 254 7.38 2.30 -3.33
CA GLY A 254 8.44 1.59 -4.08
C GLY A 254 8.43 0.08 -3.98
N ALA A 255 7.57 -0.53 -3.16
CA ALA A 255 7.58 -1.98 -3.01
C ALA A 255 6.91 -2.71 -4.20
N TYR A 256 7.41 -3.91 -4.47
CA TYR A 256 6.88 -4.87 -5.44
C TYR A 256 6.53 -6.17 -4.71
N SER A 257 5.45 -6.83 -5.11
CA SER A 257 5.02 -8.06 -4.45
C SER A 257 4.12 -8.91 -5.35
N THR A 258 3.82 -10.12 -4.87
CA THR A 258 2.73 -10.97 -5.38
C THR A 258 1.44 -10.73 -4.61
N ALA A 259 0.30 -11.06 -5.21
CA ALA A 259 -1.00 -10.96 -4.53
C ALA A 259 -1.07 -11.88 -3.30
N LEU A 260 -0.42 -13.05 -3.35
CA LEU A 260 -0.40 -13.99 -2.23
C LEU A 260 0.39 -13.45 -1.04
N ASP A 261 1.55 -12.82 -1.27
CA ASP A 261 2.33 -12.24 -0.18
C ASP A 261 1.59 -11.10 0.51
N ILE A 262 0.89 -10.27 -0.28
CA ILE A 262 0.04 -9.21 0.27
C ILE A 262 -1.17 -9.78 1.02
N ALA A 263 -1.72 -10.93 0.61
CA ALA A 263 -2.74 -11.62 1.38
C ALA A 263 -2.22 -12.14 2.74
N LYS A 264 -0.96 -12.61 2.81
CA LYS A 264 -0.31 -12.99 4.10
C LYS A 264 -0.18 -11.78 5.02
N PHE A 265 0.24 -10.62 4.47
CA PHE A 265 0.29 -9.36 5.23
C PHE A 265 -1.09 -8.98 5.77
N GLY A 266 -2.15 -9.09 4.96
CA GLY A 266 -3.52 -8.87 5.41
C GLY A 266 -3.97 -9.85 6.49
N GLN A 267 -3.63 -11.13 6.37
CA GLN A 267 -3.96 -12.16 7.36
C GLN A 267 -3.31 -11.88 8.72
N MET A 268 -2.11 -11.33 8.74
CA MET A 268 -1.45 -10.91 9.97
C MET A 268 -2.28 -9.88 10.74
N PHE A 269 -2.91 -8.91 10.05
CA PHE A 269 -3.82 -7.94 10.69
C PHE A 269 -5.07 -8.61 11.26
N LEU A 270 -5.71 -9.53 10.52
CA LEU A 270 -6.85 -10.32 11.04
C LEU A 270 -6.48 -11.12 12.29
N ASN A 271 -5.26 -11.65 12.31
CA ASN A 271 -4.72 -12.40 13.44
C ASN A 271 -4.14 -11.51 14.56
N LYS A 272 -4.44 -10.20 14.55
CA LYS A 272 -3.99 -9.25 15.57
C LYS A 272 -2.47 -9.22 15.74
N GLY A 273 -1.75 -9.27 14.62
CA GLY A 273 -0.29 -9.15 14.56
C GLY A 273 0.48 -10.46 14.51
N MET A 274 -0.22 -11.60 14.51
CA MET A 274 0.38 -12.93 14.46
C MET A 274 0.30 -13.56 13.06
N TYR A 275 1.31 -14.35 12.67
CA TYR A 275 1.25 -15.23 11.50
C TYR A 275 1.86 -16.60 11.85
N GLY A 276 1.02 -17.61 12.02
CA GLY A 276 1.45 -18.87 12.64
C GLY A 276 1.87 -18.62 14.08
N ASN A 277 3.13 -18.94 14.40
CA ASN A 277 3.75 -18.72 15.71
C ASN A 277 4.58 -17.41 15.75
N GLU A 278 4.77 -16.76 14.59
CA GLU A 278 5.54 -15.53 14.49
C GLU A 278 4.67 -14.33 14.92
N ARG A 279 5.22 -13.50 15.80
CA ARG A 279 4.62 -12.23 16.21
C ARG A 279 5.34 -11.08 15.50
N ILE A 280 4.63 -10.43 14.60
CA ILE A 280 5.11 -9.24 13.89
C ILE A 280 4.80 -7.99 14.71
N LEU A 281 3.58 -7.91 15.22
CA LEU A 281 3.09 -6.83 16.10
C LEU A 281 2.29 -7.43 17.26
N GLY A 282 2.18 -6.68 18.34
CA GLY A 282 1.21 -6.98 19.39
C GLY A 282 -0.21 -6.57 19.02
N ALA A 283 -1.20 -7.21 19.62
CA ALA A 283 -2.60 -6.87 19.40
C ALA A 283 -2.93 -5.38 19.68
N PRO A 284 -2.35 -4.71 20.70
CA PRO A 284 -2.55 -3.27 20.90
C PRO A 284 -2.03 -2.41 19.75
N ALA A 285 -0.88 -2.75 19.16
CA ALA A 285 -0.34 -2.00 18.02
C ALA A 285 -1.22 -2.16 16.78
N VAL A 286 -1.72 -3.37 16.50
CA VAL A 286 -2.67 -3.60 15.40
C VAL A 286 -3.96 -2.81 15.64
N ALA A 287 -4.51 -2.84 16.86
CA ALA A 287 -5.71 -2.08 17.20
C ALA A 287 -5.49 -0.57 17.00
N GLU A 288 -4.32 -0.08 17.40
CA GLU A 288 -3.95 1.33 17.19
C GLU A 288 -3.80 1.67 15.71
N MET A 289 -3.12 0.84 14.92
CA MET A 289 -2.97 1.08 13.48
C MET A 289 -4.30 1.12 12.72
N THR A 290 -5.30 0.38 13.19
CA THR A 290 -6.55 0.16 12.44
C THR A 290 -7.75 0.94 12.97
N ARG A 291 -7.60 1.74 14.04
CA ARG A 291 -8.65 2.65 14.48
C ARG A 291 -8.65 3.95 13.70
N ASN A 292 -9.80 4.63 13.63
CA ASN A 292 -9.87 5.96 13.04
C ASN A 292 -9.21 7.00 13.97
N HIS A 293 -8.09 7.58 13.52
CA HIS A 293 -7.34 8.62 14.24
C HIS A 293 -7.81 10.03 13.97
N ILE A 294 -8.61 10.22 12.94
CA ILE A 294 -8.99 11.54 12.42
C ILE A 294 -10.51 11.71 12.32
N PRO A 295 -11.27 11.33 13.39
CA PRO A 295 -12.70 11.61 13.39
C PRO A 295 -12.92 13.12 13.27
N HIS A 296 -13.92 13.52 12.47
CA HIS A 296 -14.29 14.93 12.25
C HIS A 296 -13.25 15.79 11.49
N ILE A 297 -12.16 15.21 11.02
CA ILE A 297 -11.21 15.92 10.14
C ILE A 297 -11.66 15.74 8.68
N SER A 298 -11.75 16.87 7.97
CA SER A 298 -12.03 16.87 6.53
C SER A 298 -10.83 16.44 5.71
N SER A 299 -11.08 16.00 4.49
CA SER A 299 -10.03 15.63 3.53
C SER A 299 -10.30 16.29 2.18
N THR A 300 -9.24 16.73 1.54
CA THR A 300 -9.25 17.06 0.12
C THR A 300 -8.36 16.07 -0.63
N TYR A 301 -8.92 15.33 -1.58
CA TYR A 301 -8.20 14.43 -2.45
C TYR A 301 -8.44 14.80 -3.91
N GLY A 302 -7.42 15.30 -4.57
CA GLY A 302 -7.57 15.93 -5.89
C GLY A 302 -8.51 17.14 -5.82
N ALA A 303 -9.56 17.12 -6.64
CA ALA A 303 -10.63 18.14 -6.64
C ALA A 303 -11.80 17.78 -5.71
N GLN A 304 -11.80 16.62 -5.07
CA GLN A 304 -12.91 16.15 -4.23
C GLN A 304 -12.67 16.53 -2.77
N PHE A 305 -13.70 17.10 -2.15
CA PHE A 305 -13.75 17.39 -0.73
C PHE A 305 -14.60 16.35 0.00
N PHE A 306 -14.05 15.78 1.06
CA PHE A 306 -14.75 14.89 1.98
C PHE A 306 -14.89 15.57 3.33
N LYS A 307 -16.11 15.70 3.80
CA LYS A 307 -16.40 16.36 5.09
C LYS A 307 -15.73 15.64 6.25
N GLU A 308 -15.61 14.32 6.15
CA GLU A 308 -15.01 13.48 7.17
C GLU A 308 -14.14 12.41 6.49
N ALA A 309 -12.87 12.36 6.89
CA ALA A 309 -11.97 11.31 6.52
C ALA A 309 -11.99 10.21 7.61
N SER A 310 -11.79 8.96 7.20
CA SER A 310 -11.61 7.84 8.13
C SER A 310 -10.29 7.15 7.81
N TYR A 311 -9.31 7.30 8.72
CA TYR A 311 -7.96 6.87 8.46
C TYR A 311 -7.26 6.40 9.75
N GLY A 312 -6.67 5.22 9.66
CA GLY A 312 -5.75 4.69 10.66
C GLY A 312 -4.30 5.06 10.34
N TYR A 313 -3.32 4.32 10.85
CA TYR A 313 -1.92 4.52 10.47
C TYR A 313 -1.63 3.89 9.11
N CYS A 314 -1.64 4.72 8.07
CA CYS A 314 -1.55 4.35 6.65
C CYS A 314 -2.65 3.37 6.17
N TRP A 315 -3.73 3.20 6.92
CA TRP A 315 -4.88 2.39 6.54
C TRP A 315 -6.11 3.27 6.30
N PRO A 316 -6.58 3.42 5.05
CA PRO A 316 -7.95 3.91 4.81
C PRO A 316 -8.96 2.94 5.41
N ILE A 317 -9.98 3.48 6.09
CA ILE A 317 -11.05 2.71 6.71
C ILE A 317 -12.34 2.94 5.93
N ASN A 318 -13.07 1.86 5.60
CA ASN A 318 -14.29 1.93 4.80
C ASN A 318 -15.34 2.87 5.43
N HIS A 319 -15.60 2.74 6.73
CA HIS A 319 -16.54 3.58 7.49
C HIS A 319 -17.84 3.83 6.72
N ASN A 320 -18.19 5.10 6.46
CA ASN A 320 -19.39 5.48 5.73
C ASN A 320 -19.14 5.76 4.23
N LYS A 321 -17.90 5.59 3.73
CA LYS A 321 -17.54 6.00 2.37
C LYS A 321 -18.02 5.04 1.31
N LYS A 322 -17.91 3.72 1.56
CA LYS A 322 -18.26 2.64 0.62
C LYS A 322 -17.61 2.75 -0.76
N ASP A 323 -16.41 3.34 -0.80
CA ASP A 323 -15.66 3.57 -2.04
C ASP A 323 -14.89 2.34 -2.55
N SER A 324 -14.94 1.23 -1.82
CA SER A 324 -14.18 0.01 -2.12
C SER A 324 -15.01 -1.26 -2.19
N GLY A 325 -16.32 -1.15 -2.01
CA GLY A 325 -17.30 -2.24 -2.04
C GLY A 325 -18.49 -1.94 -1.13
N ASP A 326 -19.69 -2.28 -1.61
CA ASP A 326 -20.94 -1.96 -0.91
C ASP A 326 -21.22 -2.88 0.28
N LEU A 327 -20.67 -4.11 0.23
CA LEU A 327 -20.97 -5.19 1.19
C LEU A 327 -19.95 -5.30 2.33
N PHE A 328 -18.84 -4.58 2.27
CA PHE A 328 -17.87 -4.58 3.36
C PHE A 328 -18.41 -3.91 4.63
N SER A 329 -17.91 -4.38 5.77
CA SER A 329 -18.21 -3.76 7.05
C SER A 329 -17.62 -2.34 7.15
N PRO A 330 -18.18 -1.48 8.01
CA PRO A 330 -17.57 -0.17 8.29
C PRO A 330 -16.15 -0.24 8.85
N LYS A 331 -15.73 -1.40 9.37
CA LYS A 331 -14.38 -1.63 9.93
C LYS A 331 -13.38 -2.15 8.91
N ALA A 332 -13.79 -2.39 7.68
CA ALA A 332 -12.89 -2.88 6.65
C ALA A 332 -11.76 -1.87 6.39
N LEU A 333 -10.56 -2.39 6.28
CA LEU A 333 -9.36 -1.66 5.87
C LEU A 333 -9.20 -1.83 4.37
N VAL A 334 -9.03 -0.74 3.66
CA VAL A 334 -8.95 -0.77 2.21
C VAL A 334 -7.74 0.02 1.76
N CYS A 335 -6.80 -0.61 1.09
CA CYS A 335 -5.64 0.08 0.56
C CYS A 335 -5.48 -0.21 -0.91
N GLY A 336 -5.59 0.84 -1.73
CA GLY A 336 -5.32 0.80 -3.16
C GLY A 336 -3.95 1.38 -3.50
N GLY A 337 -3.34 0.86 -4.56
CA GLY A 337 -2.12 1.38 -5.14
C GLY A 337 -2.36 1.86 -6.57
N ALA A 338 -1.75 3.01 -6.91
CA ALA A 338 -1.81 3.55 -8.27
C ALA A 338 -1.34 2.49 -9.29
N GLY A 339 -2.08 2.39 -10.38
CA GLY A 339 -1.81 1.40 -11.41
C GLY A 339 -2.61 0.11 -11.30
N GLY A 340 -3.52 -0.03 -10.31
CA GLY A 340 -4.52 -1.08 -10.33
C GLY A 340 -4.33 -2.20 -9.32
N VAL A 341 -3.76 -1.95 -8.16
CA VAL A 341 -3.61 -2.95 -7.09
C VAL A 341 -4.44 -2.57 -5.87
N ASN A 342 -5.03 -3.56 -5.19
CA ASN A 342 -5.83 -3.34 -3.99
C ASN A 342 -5.73 -4.52 -3.03
N ILE A 343 -5.75 -4.21 -1.73
CA ILE A 343 -6.03 -5.15 -0.64
C ILE A 343 -7.19 -4.63 0.18
N THR A 344 -8.10 -5.52 0.54
CA THR A 344 -9.18 -5.25 1.50
C THR A 344 -9.15 -6.32 2.59
N ILE A 345 -9.18 -5.87 3.83
CA ILE A 345 -9.18 -6.70 5.04
C ILE A 345 -10.45 -6.37 5.81
N ASP A 346 -11.34 -7.32 5.98
CA ASP A 346 -12.56 -7.10 6.75
C ASP A 346 -12.57 -7.96 8.02
N PRO A 347 -12.32 -7.36 9.19
CA PRO A 347 -12.29 -8.08 10.46
C PRO A 347 -13.67 -8.56 10.93
N HIS A 348 -14.77 -8.01 10.37
CA HIS A 348 -16.12 -8.46 10.70
C HIS A 348 -16.44 -9.79 10.01
N TYR A 349 -16.03 -9.94 8.76
CA TYR A 349 -16.25 -11.14 7.96
C TYR A 349 -15.08 -12.12 7.99
N ASP A 350 -13.98 -11.76 8.67
CA ASP A 350 -12.71 -12.52 8.72
C ASP A 350 -12.19 -12.83 7.31
N THR A 351 -12.15 -11.79 6.45
CA THR A 351 -11.75 -11.93 5.04
C THR A 351 -10.55 -11.07 4.69
N VAL A 352 -9.73 -11.60 3.78
CA VAL A 352 -8.73 -10.86 3.01
C VAL A 352 -9.04 -11.05 1.54
N GLN A 353 -9.18 -9.95 0.82
CA GLN A 353 -9.34 -9.94 -0.62
C GLN A 353 -8.24 -9.09 -1.25
N VAL A 354 -7.56 -9.64 -2.25
CA VAL A 354 -6.52 -8.95 -3.02
C VAL A 354 -6.87 -9.04 -4.49
N ILE A 355 -6.84 -7.90 -5.17
CA ILE A 355 -6.93 -7.82 -6.63
C ILE A 355 -5.80 -6.96 -7.15
N PHE A 356 -4.94 -7.54 -7.95
CA PHE A 356 -3.90 -6.86 -8.71
C PHE A 356 -4.27 -6.87 -10.17
N SER A 357 -4.21 -5.71 -10.79
CA SER A 357 -4.49 -5.52 -12.21
C SER A 357 -3.57 -4.47 -12.82
N VAL A 358 -3.64 -4.29 -14.10
CA VAL A 358 -3.05 -3.14 -14.79
C VAL A 358 -4.18 -2.13 -15.00
N GLU A 359 -4.09 -0.99 -14.32
CA GLU A 359 -5.07 0.09 -14.50
C GLU A 359 -5.12 0.51 -15.96
N SER A 360 -6.32 0.59 -16.50
CA SER A 360 -6.58 1.02 -17.88
C SER A 360 -7.70 2.07 -17.88
N LYS A 361 -7.84 2.76 -19.00
CA LYS A 361 -8.96 3.66 -19.28
C LYS A 361 -9.88 3.00 -20.28
N SER A 362 -11.18 3.16 -20.10
CA SER A 362 -12.17 2.80 -21.13
C SER A 362 -12.03 3.71 -22.35
N ASN A 363 -12.64 3.30 -23.49
CA ASN A 363 -12.60 4.09 -24.74
C ASN A 363 -13.16 5.51 -24.59
N ASP A 364 -13.99 5.77 -23.60
CA ASP A 364 -14.51 7.08 -23.22
C ASP A 364 -13.63 7.82 -22.20
N GLY A 365 -12.47 7.27 -21.84
CA GLY A 365 -11.49 7.86 -20.94
C GLY A 365 -11.76 7.66 -19.45
N HIS A 366 -12.82 6.93 -19.06
CA HIS A 366 -13.06 6.63 -17.66
C HIS A 366 -12.12 5.54 -17.13
N ASN A 367 -11.73 5.67 -15.87
CA ASN A 367 -10.94 4.66 -15.20
C ASN A 367 -11.82 3.44 -14.91
N VAL A 368 -11.45 2.27 -15.45
CA VAL A 368 -12.20 1.01 -15.26
C VAL A 368 -11.74 0.22 -14.04
N TRP A 369 -10.62 0.57 -13.43
CA TRP A 369 -10.09 -0.18 -12.29
C TRP A 369 -11.00 -0.12 -11.04
N PHE A 370 -11.49 1.06 -10.68
CA PHE A 370 -12.38 1.23 -9.52
C PHE A 370 -13.65 0.37 -9.62
N PRO A 371 -14.39 0.37 -10.73
CA PRO A 371 -15.52 -0.54 -10.90
C PRO A 371 -15.15 -2.02 -10.75
N CYS A 372 -14.05 -2.47 -11.36
CA CYS A 372 -13.61 -3.87 -11.24
C CYS A 372 -13.28 -4.25 -9.81
N MET A 373 -12.57 -3.40 -9.07
CA MET A 373 -12.26 -3.60 -7.66
C MET A 373 -13.54 -3.74 -6.82
N ASN A 374 -14.50 -2.82 -6.96
CA ASN A 374 -15.74 -2.84 -6.20
C ASN A 374 -16.58 -4.08 -6.52
N LEU A 375 -16.70 -4.44 -7.79
CA LEU A 375 -17.45 -5.63 -8.22
C LEU A 375 -16.81 -6.92 -7.72
N PHE A 376 -15.48 -7.04 -7.81
CA PHE A 376 -14.72 -8.17 -7.25
C PHE A 376 -14.95 -8.29 -5.74
N ASN A 377 -14.77 -7.19 -5.02
CA ASN A 377 -14.92 -7.12 -3.59
C ASN A 377 -16.34 -7.51 -3.14
N ASN A 378 -17.37 -6.96 -3.78
CA ASN A 378 -18.75 -7.29 -3.50
C ASN A 378 -19.08 -8.78 -3.77
N ALA A 379 -18.61 -9.29 -4.91
CA ALA A 379 -18.87 -10.68 -5.28
C ALA A 379 -18.17 -11.67 -4.32
N GLY A 380 -16.95 -11.32 -3.83
CA GLY A 380 -16.26 -12.12 -2.83
C GLY A 380 -16.99 -12.16 -1.49
N ILE A 381 -17.46 -11.01 -0.97
CA ILE A 381 -18.25 -10.96 0.27
C ILE A 381 -19.60 -11.67 0.09
N ALA A 382 -20.25 -11.50 -1.06
CA ALA A 382 -21.52 -12.19 -1.34
C ALA A 382 -21.41 -13.72 -1.38
N ALA A 383 -20.21 -14.29 -1.45
CA ALA A 383 -19.98 -15.73 -1.37
C ALA A 383 -20.05 -16.30 0.05
N ILE A 384 -20.12 -15.47 1.08
CA ILE A 384 -20.25 -15.89 2.49
C ILE A 384 -21.66 -16.44 2.72
N GLU A 385 -21.75 -17.60 3.34
CA GLU A 385 -23.02 -18.26 3.67
C GLU A 385 -23.28 -18.35 5.19
N ALA A 386 -22.22 -18.41 5.99
CA ALA A 386 -22.34 -18.53 7.46
C ALA A 386 -21.11 -17.93 8.18
#